data_796fd181512ce5270955f440c1d4e68b
#
_entry.id   796fd181512ce5270955f440c1d4e68b
#
_cell.length_a   1.000
_cell.length_b   1.000
_cell.length_c   1.000
_cell.angle_alpha   90.00
_cell.angle_beta   90.00
_cell.angle_gamma   90.00
#
_symmetry.space_group_name_H-M   'P 1'
#
loop_
_entity.id
_entity.type
_entity.pdbx_description
1 polymer ?
#
loop_
_entity_poly.entity_id
_entity_poly.type
_entity_poly.pdbx_seq_one_letter_code
_entity_poly.pdbx_strand_id
1 'polypeptide(L)'
;MIDPAVLNPRLIPYDFSLYLVTDTAMCTAAGRGVADTVAAAVTGGASVVQVREKHASDAEVLALTLDVFAALRGIPAPAGTAAENVPVFLDDRVEVVAELRRRGLPAHIHVGQTDMPPAQVRARLGAEPLLGLSAHTAEQFAVAAKAGGVDLFGVGPVWATRTKDVQRPALGVEHWTELNREALELGIPAVAIGGIKGHNVHELAGAGALGVCVVSDICTAADPEAAARSIRAAYLGAQGENR
;
A
#
# COMPACT_ATOMS: atom_id res chain seq x y z
N MET A 1 -2.40 -17.68 1.30
CA MET A 1 -1.34 -17.20 0.38
C MET A 1 -1.90 -17.34 -1.02
N ILE A 2 -1.79 -16.28 -1.83
CA ILE A 2 -2.26 -16.31 -3.23
C ILE A 2 -1.36 -17.28 -4.00
N ASP A 3 -1.98 -18.10 -4.87
CA ASP A 3 -1.23 -18.98 -5.78
C ASP A 3 -0.37 -18.12 -6.72
N PRO A 4 0.96 -18.29 -6.75
CA PRO A 4 1.83 -17.55 -7.66
C PRO A 4 1.42 -17.66 -9.14
N ALA A 5 0.72 -18.74 -9.54
CA ALA A 5 0.27 -18.92 -10.91
C ALA A 5 -0.86 -17.97 -11.34
N VAL A 6 -1.61 -17.42 -10.37
CA VAL A 6 -2.67 -16.42 -10.62
C VAL A 6 -2.20 -14.98 -10.33
N LEU A 7 -1.00 -14.81 -9.77
CA LEU A 7 -0.47 -13.50 -9.44
C LEU A 7 0.07 -12.80 -10.69
N ASN A 8 -0.25 -11.51 -10.84
CA ASN A 8 0.38 -10.68 -11.87
C ASN A 8 1.93 -10.78 -11.76
N PRO A 9 2.64 -11.25 -12.80
CA PRO A 9 4.09 -11.44 -12.76
C PRO A 9 4.88 -10.18 -12.33
N ARG A 10 4.32 -9.00 -12.52
CA ARG A 10 4.93 -7.73 -12.13
C ARG A 10 4.98 -7.51 -10.61
N LEU A 11 4.13 -8.22 -9.85
CA LEU A 11 4.09 -8.14 -8.39
C LEU A 11 5.01 -9.17 -7.72
N ILE A 12 5.38 -10.25 -8.43
CA ILE A 12 6.20 -11.35 -7.88
C ILE A 12 7.51 -10.88 -7.23
N PRO A 13 8.24 -9.87 -7.77
CA PRO A 13 9.48 -9.41 -7.16
C PRO A 13 9.32 -8.72 -5.80
N TYR A 14 8.09 -8.42 -5.38
CA TYR A 14 7.82 -7.59 -4.20
C TYR A 14 7.04 -8.36 -3.13
N ASP A 15 7.38 -8.10 -1.88
CA ASP A 15 6.61 -8.52 -0.71
C ASP A 15 5.57 -7.44 -0.37
N PHE A 16 4.28 -7.77 -0.42
CA PHE A 16 3.19 -6.86 -0.05
C PHE A 16 2.64 -7.11 1.35
N SER A 17 3.25 -8.00 2.14
CA SER A 17 2.68 -8.45 3.42
C SER A 17 2.34 -7.31 4.38
N LEU A 18 3.18 -6.27 4.45
CA LEU A 18 2.88 -5.06 5.23
C LEU A 18 3.14 -3.79 4.42
N TYR A 19 2.08 -3.10 4.08
CA TYR A 19 2.05 -1.89 3.27
C TYR A 19 1.80 -0.67 4.17
N LEU A 20 2.83 0.14 4.42
CA LEU A 20 2.69 1.42 5.13
C LEU A 20 2.13 2.48 4.19
N VAL A 21 1.02 3.12 4.56
CA VAL A 21 0.56 4.37 3.95
C VAL A 21 0.82 5.51 4.94
N THR A 22 1.58 6.52 4.52
CA THR A 22 2.00 7.61 5.39
C THR A 22 0.89 8.65 5.58
N ASP A 23 0.96 9.37 6.70
CA ASP A 23 0.15 10.53 7.02
C ASP A 23 1.04 11.55 7.74
N THR A 24 1.34 12.66 7.09
CA THR A 24 2.28 13.66 7.60
C THR A 24 1.83 14.26 8.92
N ALA A 25 0.52 14.54 9.07
CA ALA A 25 -0.02 15.11 10.29
C ALA A 25 0.14 14.14 11.48
N MET A 26 -0.13 12.84 11.27
CA MET A 26 0.05 11.82 12.28
C MET A 26 1.51 11.64 12.67
N CYS A 27 2.42 11.59 11.71
CA CYS A 27 3.87 11.49 11.97
C CYS A 27 4.36 12.70 12.78
N THR A 28 3.98 13.92 12.38
CA THR A 28 4.35 15.16 13.05
C THR A 28 3.79 15.21 14.50
N ALA A 29 2.53 14.81 14.69
CA ALA A 29 1.91 14.73 16.01
C ALA A 29 2.62 13.72 16.93
N ALA A 30 3.23 12.68 16.35
CA ALA A 30 4.08 11.73 17.07
C ALA A 30 5.54 12.20 17.24
N GLY A 31 5.87 13.44 16.85
CA GLY A 31 7.19 14.05 17.02
C GLY A 31 8.24 13.59 16.01
N ARG A 32 7.86 13.08 14.85
CA ARG A 32 8.77 12.54 13.83
C ARG A 32 8.44 13.04 12.42
N GLY A 33 9.45 13.00 11.54
CA GLY A 33 9.27 13.16 10.10
C GLY A 33 8.69 11.91 9.44
N VAL A 34 8.13 12.08 8.25
CA VAL A 34 7.64 10.95 7.44
C VAL A 34 8.80 10.02 7.06
N ALA A 35 9.93 10.56 6.62
CA ALA A 35 11.10 9.77 6.23
C ALA A 35 11.65 8.93 7.41
N ASP A 36 11.73 9.49 8.62
CA ASP A 36 12.15 8.76 9.82
C ASP A 36 11.15 7.65 10.19
N THR A 37 9.85 7.95 10.07
CA THR A 37 8.78 6.96 10.33
C THR A 37 8.86 5.81 9.32
N VAL A 38 9.08 6.11 8.05
CA VAL A 38 9.25 5.11 6.98
C VAL A 38 10.49 4.26 7.24
N ALA A 39 11.63 4.88 7.57
CA ALA A 39 12.86 4.17 7.87
C ALA A 39 12.67 3.17 9.02
N ALA A 40 12.10 3.62 10.13
CA ALA A 40 11.82 2.76 11.28
C ALA A 40 10.82 1.63 10.94
N ALA A 41 9.73 1.95 10.22
CA ALA A 41 8.73 0.95 9.83
C ALA A 41 9.30 -0.12 8.89
N VAL A 42 10.16 0.27 7.92
CA VAL A 42 10.82 -0.67 7.00
C VAL A 42 11.81 -1.55 7.76
N THR A 43 12.58 -1.00 8.70
CA THR A 43 13.43 -1.79 9.62
C THR A 43 12.60 -2.80 10.41
N GLY A 44 11.39 -2.44 10.82
CA GLY A 44 10.44 -3.31 11.50
C GLY A 44 9.72 -4.32 10.60
N GLY A 45 9.86 -4.21 9.28
CA GLY A 45 9.29 -5.17 8.34
C GLY A 45 8.20 -4.63 7.41
N ALA A 46 7.93 -3.32 7.39
CA ALA A 46 7.11 -2.76 6.32
C ALA A 46 7.79 -3.01 4.97
N SER A 47 7.08 -3.61 4.06
CA SER A 47 7.61 -4.14 2.80
C SER A 47 7.18 -3.35 1.58
N VAL A 48 6.19 -2.46 1.74
CA VAL A 48 5.74 -1.48 0.74
C VAL A 48 5.48 -0.15 1.46
N VAL A 49 5.77 0.96 0.79
CA VAL A 49 5.51 2.31 1.30
C VAL A 49 4.64 3.07 0.30
N GLN A 50 3.64 3.82 0.79
CA GLN A 50 2.93 4.82 0.00
C GLN A 50 3.07 6.18 0.68
N VAL A 51 3.66 7.13 -0.03
CA VAL A 51 3.68 8.54 0.37
C VAL A 51 2.33 9.14 0.03
N ARG A 52 1.58 9.49 1.08
CA ARG A 52 0.26 10.10 0.95
C ARG A 52 0.25 11.46 1.62
N GLU A 53 0.13 12.51 0.78
CA GLU A 53 0.05 13.89 1.20
C GLU A 53 -0.99 14.63 0.35
N LYS A 54 -2.15 14.91 0.95
CA LYS A 54 -3.31 15.46 0.22
C LYS A 54 -3.25 16.98 0.05
N HIS A 55 -2.57 17.69 0.95
CA HIS A 55 -2.65 19.15 1.04
C HIS A 55 -1.38 19.87 0.56
N ALA A 56 -0.28 19.15 0.36
CA ALA A 56 0.97 19.71 -0.11
C ALA A 56 0.99 19.89 -1.64
N SER A 57 1.79 20.82 -2.11
CA SER A 57 2.09 21.01 -3.52
C SER A 57 2.92 19.84 -4.08
N ASP A 58 2.95 19.67 -5.39
CA ASP A 58 3.77 18.66 -6.04
C ASP A 58 5.27 18.82 -5.73
N ALA A 59 5.74 20.06 -5.56
CA ALA A 59 7.13 20.34 -5.19
C ALA A 59 7.45 19.83 -3.77
N GLU A 60 6.54 20.02 -2.82
CA GLU A 60 6.69 19.52 -1.45
C GLU A 60 6.60 18.00 -1.39
N VAL A 61 5.66 17.39 -2.14
CA VAL A 61 5.54 15.91 -2.25
C VAL A 61 6.78 15.33 -2.91
N LEU A 62 7.34 15.97 -3.93
CA LEU A 62 8.60 15.56 -4.56
C LEU A 62 9.75 15.59 -3.54
N ALA A 63 9.91 16.67 -2.80
CA ALA A 63 10.95 16.80 -1.78
C ALA A 63 10.81 15.72 -0.70
N LEU A 64 9.59 15.56 -0.15
CA LEU A 64 9.28 14.53 0.84
C LEU A 64 9.60 13.12 0.33
N THR A 65 9.26 12.82 -0.93
CA THR A 65 9.52 11.50 -1.51
C THR A 65 11.01 11.27 -1.75
N LEU A 66 11.77 12.30 -2.11
CA LEU A 66 13.23 12.22 -2.20
C LEU A 66 13.87 11.91 -0.84
N ASP A 67 13.37 12.53 0.24
CA ASP A 67 13.81 12.23 1.61
C ASP A 67 13.47 10.78 2.00
N VAL A 68 12.30 10.27 1.62
CA VAL A 68 11.93 8.86 1.83
C VAL A 68 12.89 7.92 1.07
N PHE A 69 13.18 8.18 -0.20
CA PHE A 69 14.16 7.39 -0.95
C PHE A 69 15.57 7.47 -0.34
N ALA A 70 15.95 8.63 0.18
CA ALA A 70 17.23 8.80 0.86
C ALA A 70 17.29 8.00 2.17
N ALA A 71 16.23 8.02 2.95
CA ALA A 71 16.11 7.28 4.21
C ALA A 71 16.13 5.75 4.01
N LEU A 72 15.56 5.26 2.89
CA LEU A 72 15.57 3.83 2.56
C LEU A 72 16.95 3.32 2.13
N ARG A 73 17.85 4.20 1.67
CA ARG A 73 19.21 3.82 1.30
C ARG A 73 20.02 3.42 2.55
N GLY A 74 20.51 2.18 2.57
CA GLY A 74 21.36 1.70 3.67
C GLY A 74 20.63 1.12 4.86
N ILE A 75 19.31 1.05 4.82
CA ILE A 75 18.55 0.29 5.82
C ILE A 75 18.70 -1.21 5.52
N PRO A 76 19.00 -2.07 6.54
CA PRO A 76 18.91 -3.51 6.34
C PRO A 76 17.47 -3.87 5.97
N ALA A 77 17.31 -4.54 4.84
CA ALA A 77 15.99 -5.01 4.41
C ALA A 77 15.37 -5.96 5.42
N PRO A 78 14.03 -6.01 5.53
CA PRO A 78 13.35 -7.14 6.14
C PRO A 78 13.87 -8.44 5.53
N ALA A 79 14.00 -9.51 6.35
CA ALA A 79 14.57 -10.78 5.90
C ALA A 79 13.92 -11.24 4.58
N GLY A 80 14.72 -11.30 3.51
CA GLY A 80 14.30 -11.73 2.18
C GLY A 80 14.17 -10.64 1.10
N THR A 81 14.30 -9.36 1.44
CA THR A 81 14.27 -8.25 0.45
C THR A 81 15.42 -7.28 0.71
N ALA A 82 16.02 -6.70 -0.34
CA ALA A 82 16.90 -5.55 -0.15
C ALA A 82 16.05 -4.30 0.08
N ALA A 83 16.37 -3.42 1.02
CA ALA A 83 15.57 -2.23 1.33
C ALA A 83 15.43 -1.27 0.13
N GLU A 84 16.39 -1.30 -0.77
CA GLU A 84 16.34 -0.66 -2.08
C GLU A 84 15.25 -1.22 -3.01
N ASN A 85 14.71 -2.41 -2.70
CA ASN A 85 13.61 -3.05 -3.42
C ASN A 85 12.25 -2.87 -2.74
N VAL A 86 12.15 -2.04 -1.68
CA VAL A 86 10.85 -1.64 -1.12
C VAL A 86 10.15 -0.71 -2.11
N PRO A 87 9.04 -1.12 -2.74
CA PRO A 87 8.36 -0.28 -3.69
C PRO A 87 7.75 0.95 -3.00
N VAL A 88 8.01 2.13 -3.56
CA VAL A 88 7.48 3.40 -3.08
C VAL A 88 6.39 3.87 -4.03
N PHE A 89 5.16 3.88 -3.54
CA PHE A 89 3.99 4.42 -4.24
C PHE A 89 3.75 5.88 -3.83
N LEU A 90 3.19 6.67 -4.73
CA LEU A 90 2.63 7.97 -4.43
C LEU A 90 1.11 7.92 -4.57
N ASP A 91 0.40 8.62 -3.68
CA ASP A 91 -1.05 8.76 -3.72
C ASP A 91 -1.42 9.92 -4.67
N ASP A 92 -2.06 9.61 -5.80
CA ASP A 92 -2.62 10.52 -6.84
C ASP A 92 -1.61 11.43 -7.60
N ARG A 93 -0.35 11.48 -7.23
CA ARG A 93 0.63 12.44 -7.73
C ARG A 93 1.36 11.96 -9.00
N VAL A 94 0.64 11.82 -10.10
CA VAL A 94 1.15 11.26 -11.37
C VAL A 94 2.36 12.04 -11.90
N GLU A 95 2.34 13.38 -11.87
CA GLU A 95 3.44 14.19 -12.36
C GLU A 95 4.69 14.08 -11.48
N VAL A 96 4.52 13.91 -10.16
CA VAL A 96 5.65 13.68 -9.25
C VAL A 96 6.28 12.31 -9.53
N VAL A 97 5.47 11.27 -9.79
CA VAL A 97 5.98 9.96 -10.21
C VAL A 97 6.77 10.08 -11.51
N ALA A 98 6.25 10.79 -12.52
CA ALA A 98 6.96 11.01 -13.78
C ALA A 98 8.33 11.67 -13.56
N GLU A 99 8.40 12.68 -12.71
CA GLU A 99 9.66 13.38 -12.38
C GLU A 99 10.63 12.48 -11.62
N LEU A 100 10.18 11.73 -10.61
CA LEU A 100 11.01 10.78 -9.87
C LEU A 100 11.62 9.73 -10.81
N ARG A 101 10.82 9.17 -11.71
CA ARG A 101 11.28 8.18 -12.69
C ARG A 101 12.27 8.76 -13.68
N ARG A 102 12.07 10.01 -14.12
CA ARG A 102 13.03 10.73 -14.95
C ARG A 102 14.39 10.90 -14.24
N ARG A 103 14.40 10.97 -12.91
CA ARG A 103 15.61 10.99 -12.07
C ARG A 103 16.19 9.59 -11.79
N GLY A 104 15.62 8.53 -12.36
CA GLY A 104 16.06 7.14 -12.16
C GLY A 104 15.57 6.49 -10.86
N LEU A 105 14.58 7.08 -10.17
CA LEU A 105 14.00 6.51 -8.96
C LEU A 105 12.78 5.64 -9.30
N PRO A 106 12.67 4.40 -8.77
CA PRO A 106 11.61 3.45 -9.13
C PRO A 106 10.29 3.74 -8.38
N ALA A 107 9.72 4.93 -8.60
CA ALA A 107 8.44 5.31 -8.02
C ALA A 107 7.26 4.65 -8.74
N HIS A 108 6.23 4.31 -7.97
CA HIS A 108 4.96 3.72 -8.40
C HIS A 108 3.79 4.66 -8.10
N ILE A 109 2.58 4.33 -8.55
CA ILE A 109 1.40 5.17 -8.39
C ILE A 109 0.21 4.41 -7.82
N HIS A 110 -0.55 5.02 -6.93
CA HIS A 110 -1.86 4.57 -6.49
C HIS A 110 -2.87 5.69 -6.70
N VAL A 111 -4.02 5.38 -7.31
CA VAL A 111 -5.09 6.36 -7.57
C VAL A 111 -6.43 5.87 -7.02
N GLY A 112 -7.35 6.80 -6.79
CA GLY A 112 -8.73 6.52 -6.40
C GLY A 112 -9.70 6.63 -7.58
N GLN A 113 -10.99 6.44 -7.29
CA GLN A 113 -12.07 6.43 -8.29
C GLN A 113 -12.36 7.82 -8.88
N THR A 114 -11.97 8.89 -8.19
CA THR A 114 -12.21 10.28 -8.60
C THR A 114 -10.95 10.98 -9.12
N ASP A 115 -9.84 10.27 -9.11
CA ASP A 115 -8.53 10.78 -9.54
C ASP A 115 -8.30 10.51 -11.03
N MET A 116 -7.06 10.67 -11.51
CA MET A 116 -6.74 10.40 -12.91
C MET A 116 -7.08 8.94 -13.28
N PRO A 117 -7.90 8.70 -14.31
CA PRO A 117 -8.26 7.34 -14.71
C PRO A 117 -7.04 6.48 -15.08
N PRO A 118 -7.04 5.16 -14.78
CA PRO A 118 -5.91 4.26 -15.07
C PRO A 118 -5.36 4.34 -16.49
N ALA A 119 -6.21 4.46 -17.49
CA ALA A 119 -5.78 4.59 -18.89
C ALA A 119 -4.97 5.89 -19.15
N GLN A 120 -5.35 6.99 -18.50
CA GLN A 120 -4.60 8.26 -18.61
C GLN A 120 -3.29 8.18 -17.82
N VAL A 121 -3.28 7.54 -16.65
CA VAL A 121 -2.06 7.27 -15.89
C VAL A 121 -1.08 6.47 -16.75
N ARG A 122 -1.54 5.41 -17.43
CA ARG A 122 -0.72 4.61 -18.34
C ARG A 122 -0.22 5.40 -19.56
N ALA A 123 -1.06 6.24 -20.14
CA ALA A 123 -0.66 7.12 -21.23
C ALA A 123 0.46 8.10 -20.79
N ARG A 124 0.43 8.54 -19.54
CA ARG A 124 1.40 9.49 -18.99
C ARG A 124 2.69 8.84 -18.49
N LEU A 125 2.60 7.69 -17.80
CA LEU A 125 3.73 7.04 -17.12
C LEU A 125 4.27 5.81 -17.85
N GLY A 126 3.56 5.30 -18.87
CA GLY A 126 3.89 4.04 -19.52
C GLY A 126 3.52 2.81 -18.69
N ALA A 127 4.02 1.66 -19.10
CA ALA A 127 3.71 0.38 -18.47
C ALA A 127 4.59 0.05 -17.26
N GLU A 128 5.74 0.70 -17.11
CA GLU A 128 6.77 0.31 -16.16
C GLU A 128 6.40 0.49 -14.68
N PRO A 129 5.84 1.63 -14.21
CA PRO A 129 5.40 1.75 -12.82
C PRO A 129 4.28 0.77 -12.49
N LEU A 130 4.26 0.24 -11.27
CA LEU A 130 3.05 -0.43 -10.75
C LEU A 130 1.94 0.60 -10.57
N LEU A 131 0.71 0.22 -10.88
CA LEU A 131 -0.48 1.03 -10.73
C LEU A 131 -1.48 0.34 -9.79
N GLY A 132 -1.66 0.91 -8.59
CA GLY A 132 -2.71 0.54 -7.67
C GLY A 132 -3.98 1.37 -7.92
N LEU A 133 -5.14 0.76 -7.69
CA LEU A 133 -6.44 1.43 -7.76
C LEU A 133 -7.27 1.14 -6.52
N SER A 134 -7.73 2.18 -5.82
CA SER A 134 -8.74 2.02 -4.77
C SER A 134 -10.07 1.61 -5.40
N ALA A 135 -10.64 0.47 -5.00
CA ALA A 135 -11.93 -0.01 -5.47
C ALA A 135 -12.70 -0.70 -4.33
N HIS A 136 -14.03 -0.69 -4.39
CA HIS A 136 -14.88 -1.08 -3.26
C HIS A 136 -16.04 -1.98 -3.67
N THR A 137 -16.26 -2.20 -4.97
CA THR A 137 -17.36 -3.02 -5.50
C THR A 137 -16.91 -3.86 -6.70
N ALA A 138 -17.61 -4.94 -6.94
CA ALA A 138 -17.40 -5.84 -8.07
C ALA A 138 -17.47 -5.11 -9.42
N GLU A 139 -18.39 -4.14 -9.56
CA GLU A 139 -18.53 -3.35 -10.78
C GLU A 139 -17.27 -2.52 -11.06
N GLN A 140 -16.67 -1.92 -10.01
CA GLN A 140 -15.41 -1.17 -10.15
C GLN A 140 -14.26 -2.09 -10.56
N PHE A 141 -14.19 -3.31 -10.02
CA PHE A 141 -13.20 -4.31 -10.45
C PHE A 141 -13.38 -4.68 -11.92
N ALA A 142 -14.61 -4.99 -12.33
CA ALA A 142 -14.91 -5.36 -13.71
C ALA A 142 -14.57 -4.24 -14.71
N VAL A 143 -14.90 -3.00 -14.37
CA VAL A 143 -14.56 -1.82 -15.19
C VAL A 143 -13.03 -1.66 -15.29
N ALA A 144 -12.31 -1.76 -14.19
CA ALA A 144 -10.85 -1.63 -14.16
C ALA A 144 -10.17 -2.77 -14.93
N ALA A 145 -10.60 -4.01 -14.76
CA ALA A 145 -10.08 -5.17 -15.46
C ALA A 145 -10.30 -5.06 -16.97
N LYS A 146 -11.48 -4.62 -17.39
CA LYS A 146 -11.81 -4.39 -18.81
C LYS A 146 -10.97 -3.27 -19.44
N ALA A 147 -10.72 -2.20 -18.67
CA ALA A 147 -9.87 -1.08 -19.13
C ALA A 147 -8.39 -1.48 -19.20
N GLY A 148 -7.97 -2.41 -18.36
CA GLY A 148 -6.60 -2.86 -18.24
C GLY A 148 -5.67 -1.87 -17.53
N GLY A 149 -4.45 -2.31 -17.30
CA GLY A 149 -3.38 -1.44 -16.79
C GLY A 149 -3.30 -1.30 -15.26
N VAL A 150 -4.26 -1.82 -14.50
CA VAL A 150 -4.20 -1.89 -13.03
C VAL A 150 -3.45 -3.14 -12.61
N ASP A 151 -2.52 -3.02 -11.66
CA ASP A 151 -1.71 -4.13 -11.16
C ASP A 151 -2.27 -4.73 -9.85
N LEU A 152 -2.86 -3.88 -8.99
CA LEU A 152 -3.45 -4.30 -7.72
C LEU A 152 -4.59 -3.38 -7.29
N PHE A 153 -5.52 -3.91 -6.52
CA PHE A 153 -6.55 -3.10 -5.87
C PHE A 153 -6.20 -2.79 -4.40
N GLY A 154 -6.61 -1.60 -3.94
CA GLY A 154 -6.72 -1.28 -2.52
C GLY A 154 -8.19 -1.35 -2.12
N VAL A 155 -8.57 -2.38 -1.36
CA VAL A 155 -9.97 -2.67 -1.01
C VAL A 155 -10.24 -2.38 0.46
N GLY A 156 -11.27 -1.59 0.75
CA GLY A 156 -11.65 -1.22 2.10
C GLY A 156 -12.66 -0.06 2.16
N PRO A 157 -13.02 0.41 3.38
CA PRO A 157 -12.38 0.04 4.64
C PRO A 157 -12.87 -1.31 5.18
N VAL A 158 -11.94 -2.14 5.68
CA VAL A 158 -12.33 -3.42 6.31
C VAL A 158 -13.04 -3.17 7.63
N TRP A 159 -12.46 -2.30 8.49
CA TRP A 159 -13.07 -1.81 9.73
C TRP A 159 -13.28 -0.30 9.66
N ALA A 160 -14.15 0.21 10.54
CA ALA A 160 -14.40 1.63 10.64
C ALA A 160 -13.09 2.42 10.89
N THR A 161 -12.89 3.51 10.17
CA THR A 161 -11.69 4.34 10.24
C THR A 161 -12.03 5.81 10.04
N ARG A 162 -11.20 6.69 10.64
CA ARG A 162 -11.29 8.15 10.49
C ARG A 162 -10.13 8.72 9.66
N THR A 163 -9.28 7.86 9.09
CA THR A 163 -8.08 8.29 8.34
C THR A 163 -8.39 8.91 6.98
N LYS A 164 -9.58 8.68 6.42
CA LYS A 164 -10.06 9.34 5.19
C LYS A 164 -11.25 10.25 5.51
N ASP A 165 -11.31 11.41 4.83
CA ASP A 165 -12.41 12.39 4.99
C ASP A 165 -13.75 11.83 4.55
N VAL A 166 -13.79 10.97 3.54
CA VAL A 166 -15.00 10.27 3.11
C VAL A 166 -15.19 9.01 3.93
N GLN A 167 -16.10 9.08 4.89
CA GLN A 167 -16.48 7.92 5.69
C GLN A 167 -17.34 6.97 4.83
N ARG A 168 -16.86 5.74 4.68
CA ARG A 168 -17.61 4.64 4.06
C ARG A 168 -17.95 3.60 5.14
N PRO A 169 -19.08 2.88 5.01
CA PRO A 169 -19.37 1.73 5.86
C PRO A 169 -18.21 0.72 5.80
N ALA A 170 -17.90 0.12 6.95
CA ALA A 170 -16.92 -0.96 7.01
C ALA A 170 -17.47 -2.20 6.29
N LEU A 171 -16.63 -2.85 5.50
CA LEU A 171 -16.99 -4.08 4.78
C LEU A 171 -17.10 -5.30 5.71
N GLY A 172 -16.30 -5.33 6.77
CA GLY A 172 -16.07 -6.54 7.53
C GLY A 172 -15.20 -7.54 6.77
N VAL A 173 -14.63 -8.51 7.49
CA VAL A 173 -13.69 -9.48 6.91
C VAL A 173 -14.37 -10.41 5.90
N GLU A 174 -15.59 -10.87 6.20
CA GLU A 174 -16.33 -11.79 5.33
C GLU A 174 -16.60 -11.19 3.94
N HIS A 175 -17.24 -10.02 3.91
CA HIS A 175 -17.54 -9.36 2.63
C HIS A 175 -16.27 -8.90 1.90
N TRP A 176 -15.23 -8.47 2.65
CA TRP A 176 -13.93 -8.18 2.05
C TRP A 176 -13.33 -9.42 1.35
N THR A 177 -13.45 -10.59 1.97
CA THR A 177 -12.96 -11.87 1.41
C THR A 177 -13.69 -12.23 0.12
N GLU A 178 -14.99 -12.01 0.06
CA GLU A 178 -15.80 -12.21 -1.16
C GLU A 178 -15.32 -11.30 -2.28
N LEU A 179 -15.19 -10.00 -2.02
CA LEU A 179 -14.69 -9.01 -2.99
C LEU A 179 -13.26 -9.35 -3.47
N ASN A 180 -12.38 -9.77 -2.56
CA ASN A 180 -11.02 -10.16 -2.94
C ASN A 180 -11.00 -11.38 -3.87
N ARG A 181 -11.89 -12.36 -3.64
CA ARG A 181 -12.03 -13.51 -4.54
C ARG A 181 -12.46 -13.07 -5.94
N GLU A 182 -13.44 -12.17 -6.05
CA GLU A 182 -13.87 -11.62 -7.34
C GLU A 182 -12.74 -10.85 -8.05
N ALA A 183 -11.95 -10.07 -7.32
CA ALA A 183 -10.79 -9.38 -7.85
C ALA A 183 -9.73 -10.36 -8.38
N LEU A 184 -9.47 -11.45 -7.65
CA LEU A 184 -8.54 -12.50 -8.06
C LEU A 184 -9.02 -13.27 -9.30
N GLU A 185 -10.32 -13.51 -9.45
CA GLU A 185 -10.91 -14.12 -10.65
C GLU A 185 -10.68 -13.25 -11.90
N LEU A 186 -10.54 -11.94 -11.73
CA LEU A 186 -10.17 -10.99 -12.78
C LEU A 186 -8.64 -10.85 -12.98
N GLY A 187 -7.83 -11.61 -12.22
CA GLY A 187 -6.36 -11.58 -12.30
C GLY A 187 -5.72 -10.36 -11.62
N ILE A 188 -6.45 -9.59 -10.81
CA ILE A 188 -5.94 -8.40 -10.13
C ILE A 188 -6.09 -8.61 -8.61
N PRO A 189 -4.99 -8.89 -7.89
CA PRO A 189 -5.04 -9.13 -6.45
C PRO A 189 -5.32 -7.85 -5.67
N ALA A 190 -5.81 -8.00 -4.43
CA ALA A 190 -6.11 -6.87 -3.56
C ALA A 190 -5.27 -6.86 -2.28
N VAL A 191 -4.92 -5.65 -1.84
CA VAL A 191 -4.45 -5.37 -0.48
C VAL A 191 -5.62 -4.86 0.35
N ALA A 192 -5.71 -5.32 1.60
CA ALA A 192 -6.74 -4.87 2.53
C ALA A 192 -6.33 -3.53 3.17
N ILE A 193 -7.28 -2.59 3.28
CA ILE A 193 -7.05 -1.28 3.90
C ILE A 193 -8.24 -0.84 4.76
N GLY A 194 -7.97 0.00 5.75
CA GLY A 194 -8.96 0.69 6.56
C GLY A 194 -9.25 0.01 7.90
N GLY A 195 -8.87 0.70 8.98
CA GLY A 195 -9.06 0.26 10.36
C GLY A 195 -8.21 -0.93 10.78
N ILE A 196 -7.21 -1.32 9.98
CA ILE A 196 -6.30 -2.42 10.29
C ILE A 196 -5.30 -1.99 11.36
N LYS A 197 -5.16 -2.82 12.39
CA LYS A 197 -4.33 -2.62 13.56
C LYS A 197 -3.70 -3.93 14.03
N GLY A 198 -2.69 -3.83 14.89
CA GLY A 198 -2.00 -5.01 15.44
C GLY A 198 -2.94 -6.02 16.12
N HIS A 199 -4.04 -5.56 16.72
CA HIS A 199 -4.98 -6.44 17.43
C HIS A 199 -6.01 -7.14 16.54
N ASN A 200 -6.24 -6.68 15.29
CA ASN A 200 -7.25 -7.28 14.40
C ASN A 200 -6.68 -7.82 13.08
N VAL A 201 -5.43 -7.53 12.77
CA VAL A 201 -4.80 -7.92 11.48
C VAL A 201 -4.80 -9.44 11.24
N HIS A 202 -4.76 -10.24 12.30
CA HIS A 202 -4.78 -11.70 12.25
C HIS A 202 -6.09 -12.25 11.64
N GLU A 203 -7.19 -11.52 11.75
CA GLU A 203 -8.49 -11.90 11.16
C GLU A 203 -8.46 -11.94 9.63
N LEU A 204 -7.51 -11.24 9.00
CA LEU A 204 -7.32 -11.24 7.53
C LEU A 204 -6.44 -12.40 7.03
N ALA A 205 -5.90 -13.23 7.91
CA ALA A 205 -4.96 -14.29 7.53
C ALA A 205 -5.58 -15.34 6.62
N GLY A 206 -6.78 -15.65 6.62
CA GLY A 206 -7.45 -16.61 5.72
C GLY A 206 -8.11 -15.97 4.49
N ALA A 207 -8.13 -14.62 4.43
CA ALA A 207 -8.91 -13.88 3.45
C ALA A 207 -8.26 -13.82 2.04
N GLY A 208 -7.05 -14.36 1.87
CA GLY A 208 -6.34 -14.37 0.58
C GLY A 208 -5.84 -12.99 0.13
N ALA A 209 -5.70 -12.02 1.05
CA ALA A 209 -5.15 -10.71 0.74
C ALA A 209 -3.71 -10.82 0.24
N LEU A 210 -3.35 -10.00 -0.75
CA LEU A 210 -1.96 -9.81 -1.17
C LEU A 210 -1.13 -9.25 -0.01
N GLY A 211 -1.74 -8.42 0.83
CA GLY A 211 -1.16 -7.85 2.03
C GLY A 211 -2.12 -6.90 2.73
N VAL A 212 -1.63 -6.24 3.76
CA VAL A 212 -2.40 -5.33 4.62
C VAL A 212 -1.82 -3.93 4.63
N CYS A 213 -2.66 -2.91 4.39
CA CYS A 213 -2.28 -1.51 4.43
C CYS A 213 -2.59 -0.91 5.80
N VAL A 214 -1.57 -0.35 6.44
CA VAL A 214 -1.67 0.27 7.77
C VAL A 214 -1.23 1.74 7.70
N VAL A 215 -1.96 2.61 8.39
CA VAL A 215 -1.66 4.04 8.53
C VAL A 215 -1.41 4.38 9.98
N SER A 216 -2.48 4.61 10.75
CA SER A 216 -2.39 5.20 12.09
C SER A 216 -1.59 4.36 13.08
N ASP A 217 -1.73 3.04 13.04
CA ASP A 217 -1.07 2.14 14.00
C ASP A 217 0.47 2.15 13.91
N ILE A 218 1.00 2.62 12.77
CA ILE A 218 2.43 2.83 12.57
C ILE A 218 2.78 4.33 12.68
N CYS A 219 2.04 5.21 12.01
CA CYS A 219 2.38 6.64 11.98
C CYS A 219 2.29 7.30 13.35
N THR A 220 1.35 6.87 14.24
CA THR A 220 1.20 7.42 15.59
C THR A 220 1.91 6.62 16.68
N ALA A 221 2.53 5.46 16.34
CA ALA A 221 3.21 4.63 17.31
C ALA A 221 4.39 5.38 17.96
N ALA A 222 4.63 5.17 19.24
CA ALA A 222 5.83 5.68 19.92
C ALA A 222 7.10 5.06 19.30
N ASP A 223 7.01 3.79 18.89
CA ASP A 223 8.05 3.04 18.19
C ASP A 223 7.46 2.42 16.91
N PRO A 224 7.62 3.07 15.75
CA PRO A 224 7.12 2.56 14.46
C PRO A 224 7.77 1.25 14.01
N GLU A 225 9.02 1.00 14.41
CA GLU A 225 9.73 -0.25 14.10
C GLU A 225 9.07 -1.42 14.84
N ALA A 226 8.88 -1.29 16.15
CA ALA A 226 8.22 -2.32 16.95
C ALA A 226 6.76 -2.54 16.50
N ALA A 227 6.03 -1.47 16.17
CA ALA A 227 4.67 -1.57 15.64
C ALA A 227 4.61 -2.34 14.31
N ALA A 228 5.45 -1.99 13.35
CA ALA A 228 5.53 -2.68 12.06
C ALA A 228 5.90 -4.16 12.23
N ARG A 229 6.90 -4.45 13.07
CA ARG A 229 7.32 -5.82 13.36
C ARG A 229 6.19 -6.67 13.96
N SER A 230 5.46 -6.11 14.93
CA SER A 230 4.34 -6.79 15.58
C SER A 230 3.19 -7.07 14.61
N ILE A 231 2.80 -6.07 13.82
CA ILE A 231 1.71 -6.20 12.84
C ILE A 231 2.06 -7.26 11.78
N ARG A 232 3.28 -7.18 11.21
CA ARG A 232 3.73 -8.15 10.20
C ARG A 232 3.79 -9.57 10.77
N ALA A 233 4.31 -9.75 11.98
CA ALA A 233 4.37 -11.04 12.64
C ALA A 233 2.97 -11.61 12.90
N ALA A 234 2.03 -10.79 13.36
CA ALA A 234 0.64 -11.21 13.58
C ALA A 234 -0.06 -11.63 12.28
N TYR A 235 0.16 -10.89 11.18
CA TYR A 235 -0.40 -11.22 9.87
C TYR A 235 0.16 -12.52 9.30
N LEU A 236 1.49 -12.67 9.31
CA LEU A 236 2.16 -13.85 8.75
C LEU A 236 2.02 -15.09 9.63
N GLY A 237 2.04 -14.94 10.97
CA GLY A 237 1.86 -16.02 11.92
C GLY A 237 0.50 -16.70 11.76
N ALA A 238 -0.55 -15.89 11.70
CA ALA A 238 -1.91 -16.38 11.48
C ALA A 238 -2.11 -17.01 10.09
N GLN A 239 -1.35 -16.62 9.05
CA GLN A 239 -1.34 -17.31 7.74
C GLN A 239 -0.72 -18.72 7.82
N GLY A 240 0.27 -18.92 8.70
CA GLY A 240 0.92 -20.22 8.91
C GLY A 240 0.03 -21.25 9.63
N GLU A 241 -0.83 -20.77 10.54
CA GLU A 241 -1.75 -21.63 11.30
C GLU A 241 -2.95 -22.14 10.47
N ASN A 242 -3.26 -21.46 9.37
CA ASN A 242 -4.35 -21.82 8.45
C ASN A 242 -3.91 -22.74 7.30
N ARG A 243 -2.73 -23.36 7.39
CA ARG A 243 -2.20 -24.40 6.49
C ARG A 243 -2.31 -25.76 7.14
#